data_86556be5a05614a53772395f10ddd064
#
_entry.id   86556be5a05614a53772395f10ddd064
#
_cell.length_a   1.000
_cell.length_b   1.000
_cell.length_c   1.000
_cell.angle_alpha   90.00
_cell.angle_beta   90.00
_cell.angle_gamma   90.00
#
_symmetry.space_group_name_H-M   'P 1'
#
loop_
_entity.id
_entity.type
_entity.pdbx_description
1 polymer ?
#
loop_
_entity_poly.entity_id
_entity_poly.type
_entity_poly.pdbx_seq_one_letter_code
_entity_poly.pdbx_strand_id
1 'polypeptide(L)'
;MEGSVETCLALAVPKLLVKVTKVALEAHGLLDKANKIRPLLRQSPFEVVDGNLGNIQEGTFVLPLNVKLENDRCSIEPLSEFVDVIGIGSDKASISLVRLPRSADSQGNGSRLNLLASTLDCWIRQICPCPGADCSGQSTPKVLLSYNWFYTVYPPLLLLPSNTFSNLSIVLTSLRVPCDLSSLYPLLCKNFKITHIALNAPIPESIPKAPNTDDASHQGTIKSHGISCDRKPNILRSPTCLTPLCGDFGPNLAVDHAPNSDDFSSALWCNIQQNGIFQTWAPRYTMFSRGNISEKARILKLDSLTEALLRVDPQETSAVDLYAGIGYFAFSYAKAGVAKILCWEINPWSVEGLRRGARKNKWAIQTVENYQICEGPAGEDQRFLIFEESNEHAALRVNKIRHTIPPIRHVNCGLLPSSNASWDVAIEVLDKTLGGWVHVHENIAKKDMESRKNEIIKIFTGLVSKHCGPTFHHRWRVECERIVPVKSYAPEVIHCVLDIATGPMNMH
;
A
#
# COMPACT_ATOMS: atom_id res chain seq x y z
N MET A 1 -1.53 -8.91 43.92
CA MET A 1 -2.68 -8.34 43.16
C MET A 1 -2.47 -8.80 41.73
N GLU A 2 -3.12 -9.90 41.35
CA GLU A 2 -3.09 -10.41 39.97
C GLU A 2 -3.86 -9.43 39.10
N GLY A 3 -3.18 -8.85 38.12
CA GLY A 3 -3.81 -7.96 37.15
C GLY A 3 -4.81 -8.78 36.31
N SER A 4 -6.08 -8.40 36.32
CA SER A 4 -7.12 -9.01 35.49
C SER A 4 -6.72 -8.88 34.03
N VAL A 5 -6.47 -10.00 33.35
CA VAL A 5 -6.21 -10.04 31.92
C VAL A 5 -7.50 -9.64 31.21
N GLU A 6 -7.50 -8.51 30.51
CA GLU A 6 -8.64 -8.14 29.66
C GLU A 6 -8.93 -9.24 28.63
N THR A 7 -10.15 -9.69 28.56
CA THR A 7 -10.60 -10.72 27.62
C THR A 7 -11.58 -10.14 26.60
N CYS A 8 -11.68 -10.75 25.44
CA CYS A 8 -12.70 -10.45 24.43
C CYS A 8 -13.44 -11.72 24.00
N LEU A 9 -14.69 -11.55 23.62
CA LEU A 9 -15.51 -12.62 23.05
C LEU A 9 -15.29 -12.71 21.54
N ALA A 10 -15.32 -13.94 21.02
CA ALA A 10 -15.21 -14.19 19.59
C ALA A 10 -16.00 -15.46 19.20
N LEU A 11 -16.46 -15.53 17.95
CA LEU A 11 -16.95 -16.78 17.38
C LEU A 11 -15.78 -17.56 16.80
N ALA A 12 -15.62 -18.82 17.24
CA ALA A 12 -14.73 -19.79 16.63
C ALA A 12 -15.49 -20.54 15.54
N VAL A 13 -15.06 -20.39 14.28
CA VAL A 13 -15.75 -20.96 13.11
C VAL A 13 -14.77 -21.69 12.18
N PRO A 14 -15.18 -22.77 11.51
CA PRO A 14 -14.40 -23.40 10.45
C PRO A 14 -14.09 -22.43 9.32
N LYS A 15 -12.94 -22.64 8.63
CA LYS A 15 -12.47 -21.80 7.54
C LYS A 15 -13.52 -21.53 6.47
N LEU A 16 -14.34 -22.53 6.14
CA LEU A 16 -15.40 -22.44 5.14
C LEU A 16 -16.50 -21.45 5.52
N LEU A 17 -16.80 -21.30 6.80
CA LEU A 17 -17.84 -20.42 7.31
C LEU A 17 -17.39 -18.99 7.62
N VAL A 18 -16.09 -18.71 7.61
CA VAL A 18 -15.54 -17.39 7.97
C VAL A 18 -16.19 -16.25 7.18
N LYS A 19 -16.36 -16.41 5.87
CA LYS A 19 -16.89 -15.35 5.00
C LYS A 19 -18.39 -15.09 5.31
N VAL A 20 -19.17 -16.14 5.43
CA VAL A 20 -20.63 -16.04 5.69
C VAL A 20 -20.87 -15.43 7.07
N THR A 21 -20.18 -15.95 8.09
CA THR A 21 -20.28 -15.45 9.47
C THR A 21 -19.82 -13.98 9.56
N LYS A 22 -18.74 -13.63 8.89
CA LYS A 22 -18.26 -12.23 8.84
C LYS A 22 -19.34 -11.29 8.28
N VAL A 23 -19.94 -11.63 7.14
CA VAL A 23 -20.97 -10.79 6.48
C VAL A 23 -22.18 -10.65 7.38
N ALA A 24 -22.63 -11.75 8.02
CA ALA A 24 -23.74 -11.75 8.95
C ALA A 24 -23.46 -10.86 10.17
N LEU A 25 -22.28 -10.98 10.79
CA LEU A 25 -21.89 -10.14 11.92
C LEU A 25 -21.76 -8.66 11.54
N GLU A 26 -21.27 -8.36 10.34
CA GLU A 26 -21.19 -6.98 9.83
C GLU A 26 -22.58 -6.37 9.62
N ALA A 27 -23.53 -7.13 9.08
CA ALA A 27 -24.91 -6.69 8.85
C ALA A 27 -25.63 -6.34 10.17
N HIS A 28 -25.29 -7.02 11.26
CA HIS A 28 -25.88 -6.79 12.59
C HIS A 28 -25.02 -5.85 13.47
N GLY A 29 -23.90 -5.31 12.95
CA GLY A 29 -23.00 -4.43 13.73
C GLY A 29 -22.24 -5.12 14.86
N LEU A 30 -22.17 -6.44 14.83
CA LEU A 30 -21.62 -7.28 15.91
C LEU A 30 -20.18 -7.70 15.70
N LEU A 31 -19.60 -7.47 14.52
CA LEU A 31 -18.18 -7.75 14.27
C LEU A 31 -17.31 -6.67 14.91
N ASP A 32 -16.39 -7.08 15.76
CA ASP A 32 -15.33 -6.18 16.24
C ASP A 32 -14.28 -5.97 15.15
N LYS A 33 -14.38 -4.85 14.43
CA LYS A 33 -13.45 -4.48 13.35
C LYS A 33 -12.09 -4.02 13.85
N ALA A 34 -11.94 -3.76 15.14
CA ALA A 34 -10.66 -3.38 15.74
C ALA A 34 -9.74 -4.59 15.89
N ASN A 35 -10.30 -5.77 16.03
CA ASN A 35 -9.56 -7.01 16.13
C ASN A 35 -9.58 -7.81 14.83
N LYS A 36 -8.42 -8.39 14.46
CA LYS A 36 -8.28 -9.16 13.22
C LYS A 36 -8.92 -10.55 13.35
N ILE A 37 -9.61 -10.96 12.28
CA ILE A 37 -9.96 -12.38 12.08
C ILE A 37 -8.67 -13.15 11.89
N ARG A 38 -8.44 -14.18 12.70
CA ARG A 38 -7.19 -14.96 12.72
C ARG A 38 -7.45 -16.45 12.94
N PRO A 39 -6.51 -17.33 12.54
CA PRO A 39 -6.56 -18.74 12.94
C PRO A 39 -6.51 -18.88 14.46
N LEU A 40 -7.32 -19.78 15.01
CA LEU A 40 -7.24 -20.18 16.40
C LEU A 40 -6.13 -21.25 16.54
N LEU A 41 -5.04 -20.89 17.18
CA LEU A 41 -3.93 -21.82 17.43
C LEU A 41 -4.24 -22.63 18.70
N ARG A 42 -4.06 -23.96 18.67
CA ARG A 42 -4.28 -24.86 19.83
C ARG A 42 -3.46 -24.47 21.07
N GLN A 43 -2.33 -23.81 20.88
CA GLN A 43 -1.44 -23.33 21.97
C GLN A 43 -1.85 -21.97 22.54
N SER A 44 -2.82 -21.26 21.92
CA SER A 44 -3.29 -19.98 22.45
C SER A 44 -4.25 -20.24 23.60
N PRO A 45 -4.14 -19.53 24.74
CA PRO A 45 -5.09 -19.65 25.83
C PRO A 45 -6.47 -19.17 25.35
N PHE A 46 -7.49 -20.00 25.50
CA PHE A 46 -8.90 -19.63 25.26
C PHE A 46 -9.81 -20.46 26.16
N GLU A 47 -10.98 -19.91 26.42
CA GLU A 47 -12.05 -20.57 27.15
C GLU A 47 -13.27 -20.69 26.22
N VAL A 48 -13.90 -21.86 26.16
CA VAL A 48 -15.18 -22.05 25.46
C VAL A 48 -16.29 -21.61 26.39
N VAL A 49 -17.01 -20.58 25.99
CA VAL A 49 -18.14 -20.01 26.75
C VAL A 49 -19.42 -20.76 26.42
N ASP A 50 -19.66 -21.06 25.14
CA ASP A 50 -20.79 -21.84 24.66
C ASP A 50 -20.41 -22.62 23.39
N GLY A 51 -20.96 -23.81 23.21
CA GLY A 51 -20.66 -24.70 22.10
C GLY A 51 -19.78 -25.89 22.54
N ASN A 52 -19.27 -26.65 21.56
CA ASN A 52 -18.51 -27.87 21.81
C ASN A 52 -17.03 -27.68 21.53
N LEU A 53 -16.18 -27.97 22.53
CA LEU A 53 -14.70 -27.93 22.38
C LEU A 53 -14.20 -28.85 21.24
N GLY A 54 -14.90 -29.97 20.98
CA GLY A 54 -14.61 -30.88 19.87
C GLY A 54 -14.74 -30.26 18.48
N ASN A 55 -15.46 -29.16 18.35
CA ASN A 55 -15.63 -28.41 17.09
C ASN A 55 -14.41 -27.57 16.73
N ILE A 56 -13.51 -27.35 17.69
CA ILE A 56 -12.30 -26.54 17.49
C ILE A 56 -11.19 -27.43 16.95
N GLN A 57 -11.10 -27.51 15.62
CA GLN A 57 -10.11 -28.30 14.88
C GLN A 57 -9.03 -27.41 14.25
N GLU A 58 -8.02 -28.03 13.69
CA GLU A 58 -7.04 -27.34 12.88
C GLU A 58 -7.72 -26.65 11.68
N GLY A 59 -7.45 -25.36 11.49
CA GLY A 59 -8.15 -24.56 10.48
C GLY A 59 -9.40 -23.80 10.99
N THR A 60 -9.68 -23.82 12.31
CA THR A 60 -10.68 -22.94 12.92
C THR A 60 -10.18 -21.50 12.98
N PHE A 61 -11.05 -20.55 12.72
CA PHE A 61 -10.79 -19.10 12.80
C PHE A 61 -11.63 -18.46 13.88
N VAL A 62 -11.12 -17.38 14.47
CA VAL A 62 -11.84 -16.55 15.43
C VAL A 62 -12.26 -15.23 14.81
N LEU A 63 -13.54 -14.91 14.95
CA LEU A 63 -14.17 -13.65 14.55
C LEU A 63 -14.50 -12.88 15.83
N PRO A 64 -13.74 -11.82 16.18
CA PRO A 64 -13.98 -11.03 17.38
C PRO A 64 -15.35 -10.36 17.37
N LEU A 65 -16.01 -10.30 18.52
CA LEU A 65 -17.34 -9.73 18.69
C LEU A 65 -17.28 -8.39 19.43
N ASN A 66 -18.07 -7.43 18.95
CA ASN A 66 -18.26 -6.14 19.60
C ASN A 66 -19.46 -6.23 20.58
N VAL A 67 -19.27 -6.98 21.65
CA VAL A 67 -20.31 -7.22 22.66
C VAL A 67 -19.73 -6.90 24.03
N LYS A 68 -20.53 -6.23 24.88
CA LYS A 68 -20.18 -5.98 26.27
C LYS A 68 -20.64 -7.14 27.14
N LEU A 69 -19.75 -7.56 28.06
CA LEU A 69 -20.12 -8.46 29.14
C LEU A 69 -20.78 -7.62 30.25
N GLU A 70 -22.04 -7.91 30.55
CA GLU A 70 -22.73 -7.38 31.73
C GLU A 70 -22.83 -8.51 32.77
N ASN A 71 -22.18 -8.33 33.93
CA ASN A 71 -22.20 -9.27 35.06
C ASN A 71 -21.90 -10.75 34.72
N ASP A 72 -20.80 -10.98 33.93
CA ASP A 72 -20.36 -12.29 33.45
C ASP A 72 -21.37 -13.05 32.56
N ARG A 73 -22.49 -12.45 32.20
CA ARG A 73 -23.45 -12.99 31.22
C ARG A 73 -23.32 -12.25 29.89
N CYS A 74 -23.29 -13.01 28.81
CA CYS A 74 -23.26 -12.50 27.46
C CYS A 74 -24.67 -12.34 26.90
N SER A 75 -24.99 -11.24 26.25
CA SER A 75 -26.23 -11.03 25.51
C SER A 75 -26.41 -11.98 24.30
N ILE A 76 -25.44 -12.88 24.08
CA ILE A 76 -25.37 -13.83 22.96
C ILE A 76 -25.70 -15.26 23.40
N GLU A 77 -25.99 -15.48 24.66
CA GLU A 77 -26.39 -16.80 25.16
C GLU A 77 -27.92 -16.98 25.13
N PRO A 78 -28.42 -18.13 24.60
CA PRO A 78 -27.65 -19.26 24.07
C PRO A 78 -27.13 -19.00 22.63
N LEU A 79 -25.93 -19.49 22.33
CA LEU A 79 -25.28 -19.36 21.02
C LEU A 79 -26.20 -19.85 19.87
N SER A 80 -26.97 -20.89 20.07
CA SER A 80 -27.88 -21.45 19.08
C SER A 80 -28.93 -20.44 18.60
N GLU A 81 -29.51 -19.64 19.50
CA GLU A 81 -30.48 -18.58 19.17
C GLU A 81 -29.81 -17.43 18.47
N PHE A 82 -28.61 -17.07 18.92
CA PHE A 82 -27.78 -16.02 18.30
C PHE A 82 -27.42 -16.35 16.86
N VAL A 83 -26.97 -17.57 16.58
CA VAL A 83 -26.60 -18.04 15.23
C VAL A 83 -27.82 -18.05 14.30
N ASP A 84 -29.00 -18.29 14.82
CA ASP A 84 -30.28 -18.17 14.07
C ASP A 84 -30.62 -16.72 13.73
N VAL A 85 -30.46 -15.81 14.68
CA VAL A 85 -30.72 -14.37 14.49
C VAL A 85 -29.80 -13.78 13.40
N ILE A 86 -28.54 -14.17 13.36
CA ILE A 86 -27.58 -13.70 12.33
C ILE A 86 -27.68 -14.49 11.01
N GLY A 87 -28.58 -15.47 10.90
CA GLY A 87 -28.92 -16.15 9.64
C GLY A 87 -27.83 -17.09 9.10
N ILE A 88 -26.98 -17.65 9.97
CA ILE A 88 -25.98 -18.65 9.58
C ILE A 88 -26.62 -20.05 9.63
N GLY A 89 -27.39 -20.42 8.67
CA GLY A 89 -28.05 -21.68 8.35
C GLY A 89 -27.66 -22.97 9.09
N SER A 90 -27.65 -24.12 8.37
CA SER A 90 -27.57 -25.50 8.89
C SER A 90 -26.28 -25.90 9.63
N ASP A 91 -25.24 -25.07 9.63
CA ASP A 91 -23.90 -25.46 10.16
C ASP A 91 -23.65 -24.98 11.62
N LYS A 92 -24.72 -24.71 12.37
CA LYS A 92 -24.69 -24.22 13.76
C LYS A 92 -23.80 -25.07 14.69
N ALA A 93 -23.84 -26.39 14.52
CA ALA A 93 -23.09 -27.32 15.36
C ALA A 93 -21.57 -27.18 15.28
N SER A 94 -21.06 -26.45 14.28
CA SER A 94 -19.62 -26.26 14.07
C SER A 94 -19.08 -24.95 14.61
N ILE A 95 -19.95 -24.07 15.18
CA ILE A 95 -19.57 -22.77 15.71
C ILE A 95 -19.53 -22.82 17.23
N SER A 96 -18.52 -22.19 17.83
CA SER A 96 -18.40 -22.09 19.29
C SER A 96 -18.13 -20.63 19.70
N LEU A 97 -18.70 -20.22 20.83
CA LEU A 97 -18.38 -18.93 21.45
C LEU A 97 -17.18 -19.11 22.36
N VAL A 98 -16.13 -18.34 22.14
CA VAL A 98 -14.87 -18.45 22.88
C VAL A 98 -14.52 -17.11 23.53
N ARG A 99 -13.89 -17.16 24.69
CA ARG A 99 -13.26 -16.05 25.37
C ARG A 99 -11.77 -16.13 25.16
N LEU A 100 -11.19 -15.06 24.64
CA LEU A 100 -9.76 -14.97 24.35
C LEU A 100 -9.12 -13.87 25.17
N PRO A 101 -7.87 -14.03 25.64
CA PRO A 101 -7.11 -12.90 26.13
C PRO A 101 -6.93 -11.89 24.99
N ARG A 102 -7.12 -10.61 25.27
CA ARG A 102 -6.78 -9.55 24.31
C ARG A 102 -5.30 -9.65 24.00
N SER A 103 -4.97 -9.92 22.74
CA SER A 103 -3.56 -10.05 22.33
C SER A 103 -2.85 -8.69 22.45
N ALA A 104 -1.61 -8.71 22.90
CA ALA A 104 -0.76 -7.51 22.95
C ALA A 104 -0.63 -6.82 21.57
N ASP A 105 -0.81 -7.55 20.46
CA ASP A 105 -0.86 -6.99 19.10
C ASP A 105 -2.11 -6.13 18.83
N SER A 106 -3.21 -6.34 19.56
CA SER A 106 -4.40 -5.49 19.47
C SER A 106 -4.17 -4.11 20.12
N GLN A 107 -3.26 -4.02 21.09
CA GLN A 107 -2.89 -2.72 21.69
C GLN A 107 -2.19 -1.78 20.69
N GLY A 108 -1.46 -2.31 19.69
CA GLY A 108 -0.77 -1.46 18.71
C GLY A 108 -1.69 -0.74 17.72
N ASN A 109 -2.81 -1.35 17.30
CA ASN A 109 -3.75 -0.72 16.37
C ASN A 109 -4.99 -0.13 17.06
N GLY A 110 -5.49 -0.75 18.13
CA GLY A 110 -6.60 -0.22 18.91
C GLY A 110 -6.24 1.06 19.67
N SER A 111 -5.03 1.15 20.24
CA SER A 111 -4.57 2.36 20.95
C SER A 111 -4.34 3.55 19.99
N ARG A 112 -3.98 3.31 18.73
CA ARG A 112 -3.81 4.39 17.73
C ARG A 112 -5.13 4.94 17.24
N LEU A 113 -6.15 4.10 17.03
CA LEU A 113 -7.52 4.54 16.71
C LEU A 113 -8.12 5.31 17.90
N ASN A 114 -7.90 4.83 19.12
CA ASN A 114 -8.31 5.50 20.32
C ASN A 114 -7.63 6.85 20.52
N LEU A 115 -6.39 7.04 20.09
CA LEU A 115 -5.67 8.30 20.27
C LEU A 115 -6.31 9.45 19.49
N LEU A 116 -6.75 9.24 18.24
CA LEU A 116 -7.46 10.29 17.50
C LEU A 116 -8.83 10.58 18.12
N ALA A 117 -9.60 9.55 18.42
CA ALA A 117 -10.90 9.69 19.07
C ALA A 117 -10.79 10.37 20.45
N SER A 118 -9.82 9.97 21.28
CA SER A 118 -9.59 10.59 22.59
C SER A 118 -9.09 12.04 22.49
N THR A 119 -8.30 12.36 21.47
CA THR A 119 -7.86 13.73 21.20
C THR A 119 -9.02 14.61 20.79
N LEU A 120 -9.91 14.09 19.91
CA LEU A 120 -11.12 14.80 19.50
C LEU A 120 -12.09 14.99 20.65
N ASP A 121 -12.28 13.99 21.52
CA ASP A 121 -13.13 14.10 22.71
C ASP A 121 -12.59 15.18 23.69
N CYS A 122 -11.28 15.16 23.96
CA CYS A 122 -10.65 16.17 24.79
C CYS A 122 -10.83 17.57 24.22
N TRP A 123 -10.63 17.74 22.91
CA TRP A 123 -10.81 19.02 22.23
C TRP A 123 -12.25 19.50 22.27
N ILE A 124 -13.24 18.64 21.97
CA ILE A 124 -14.67 18.99 21.99
C ILE A 124 -15.07 19.47 23.41
N ARG A 125 -14.60 18.81 24.46
CA ARG A 125 -14.87 19.24 25.84
C ARG A 125 -14.27 20.61 26.18
N GLN A 126 -13.18 21.01 25.54
CA GLN A 126 -12.57 22.33 25.73
C GLN A 126 -13.35 23.45 25.05
N ILE A 127 -13.93 23.18 23.87
CA ILE A 127 -14.65 24.20 23.09
C ILE A 127 -16.15 24.23 23.35
N CYS A 128 -16.71 23.23 24.06
CA CYS A 128 -18.13 23.20 24.39
C CYS A 128 -18.42 24.14 25.57
N PRO A 129 -19.26 25.18 25.40
CA PRO A 129 -19.41 26.26 26.39
C PRO A 129 -20.29 25.94 27.62
N CYS A 130 -20.69 24.68 27.82
CA CYS A 130 -21.58 24.32 28.91
C CYS A 130 -20.85 23.73 30.14
N PRO A 131 -20.42 24.55 31.14
CA PRO A 131 -20.01 24.07 32.44
C PRO A 131 -21.20 24.00 33.42
N GLY A 132 -22.20 23.21 33.14
CA GLY A 132 -23.22 23.03 34.14
C GLY A 132 -24.65 23.14 33.62
N ALA A 133 -25.30 22.08 33.53
CA ALA A 133 -26.67 21.67 33.44
C ALA A 133 -26.87 20.74 32.23
N ASP A 134 -27.17 19.50 32.56
CA ASP A 134 -27.80 18.47 31.71
C ASP A 134 -27.12 18.00 30.40
N CYS A 135 -25.82 18.21 30.20
CA CYS A 135 -25.07 17.36 29.28
C CYS A 135 -24.81 15.96 29.86
N SER A 136 -25.32 15.64 31.02
CA SER A 136 -25.15 14.36 31.72
C SER A 136 -25.92 13.19 31.10
N GLY A 137 -26.77 13.46 30.10
CA GLY A 137 -27.58 12.42 29.42
C GLY A 137 -27.06 11.96 28.07
N GLN A 138 -26.23 12.75 27.37
CA GLN A 138 -25.63 12.35 26.09
C GLN A 138 -24.12 12.37 26.20
N SER A 139 -23.55 11.24 26.57
CA SER A 139 -22.11 11.08 26.64
C SER A 139 -21.49 11.32 25.26
N THR A 140 -20.82 12.50 25.09
CA THR A 140 -19.99 12.84 23.92
C THR A 140 -19.15 11.67 23.40
N PRO A 141 -18.64 10.77 24.24
CA PRO A 141 -17.90 9.59 23.81
C PRO A 141 -18.64 8.66 22.86
N LYS A 142 -19.98 8.51 23.01
CA LYS A 142 -20.73 7.54 22.17
C LYS A 142 -20.84 7.95 20.71
N VAL A 143 -20.98 9.24 20.41
CA VAL A 143 -21.07 9.75 19.04
C VAL A 143 -19.72 9.69 18.36
N LEU A 144 -18.62 10.05 19.05
CA LEU A 144 -17.28 9.92 18.51
C LEU A 144 -16.85 8.46 18.32
N LEU A 145 -17.25 7.57 19.22
CA LEU A 145 -16.94 6.13 19.13
C LEU A 145 -17.73 5.42 18.04
N SER A 146 -18.85 6.02 17.55
CA SER A 146 -19.63 5.47 16.42
C SER A 146 -18.93 5.64 15.07
N TYR A 147 -17.91 6.51 14.96
CA TYR A 147 -17.16 6.72 13.73
C TYR A 147 -15.81 6.00 13.80
N ASN A 148 -15.46 5.30 12.73
CA ASN A 148 -14.12 4.74 12.54
C ASN A 148 -13.16 5.86 12.09
N TRP A 149 -12.39 6.39 13.03
CA TRP A 149 -11.39 7.42 12.78
C TRP A 149 -10.11 6.78 12.25
N PHE A 150 -9.99 6.69 10.93
CA PHE A 150 -8.78 6.22 10.29
C PHE A 150 -7.75 7.34 10.20
N TYR A 151 -6.50 6.99 10.40
CA TYR A 151 -5.37 7.89 10.18
C TYR A 151 -4.09 7.11 9.91
N THR A 152 -3.09 7.81 9.41
CA THR A 152 -1.74 7.26 9.25
C THR A 152 -0.72 8.26 9.74
N VAL A 153 0.24 7.80 10.52
CA VAL A 153 1.37 8.62 10.95
C VAL A 153 2.60 8.23 10.16
N TYR A 154 3.17 9.21 9.49
CA TYR A 154 4.48 9.16 8.85
C TYR A 154 5.32 10.30 9.38
N PRO A 155 6.02 10.15 10.51
CA PRO A 155 6.71 11.28 11.12
C PRO A 155 7.53 12.09 10.10
N PRO A 156 7.36 13.41 10.05
CA PRO A 156 6.62 14.28 10.99
C PRO A 156 5.15 14.55 10.59
N LEU A 157 4.52 13.74 9.72
CA LEU A 157 3.19 13.96 9.14
C LEU A 157 2.12 13.04 9.75
N LEU A 158 0.98 13.61 10.12
CA LEU A 158 -0.30 12.93 10.31
C LEU A 158 -1.14 13.07 9.04
N LEU A 159 -1.48 11.95 8.43
CA LEU A 159 -2.29 11.89 7.22
C LEU A 159 -3.69 11.35 7.56
N LEU A 160 -4.71 12.17 7.33
CA LEU A 160 -6.11 11.87 7.60
C LEU A 160 -6.87 11.59 6.28
N PRO A 161 -7.86 10.71 6.26
CA PRO A 161 -8.76 10.55 5.12
C PRO A 161 -9.49 11.85 4.76
N SER A 162 -9.82 12.04 3.50
CA SER A 162 -10.49 13.26 3.00
C SER A 162 -11.84 13.53 3.66
N ASN A 163 -12.55 12.48 4.10
CA ASN A 163 -13.85 12.59 4.76
C ASN A 163 -13.78 12.81 6.28
N THR A 164 -12.59 12.90 6.88
CA THR A 164 -12.42 13.03 8.33
C THR A 164 -13.20 14.23 8.89
N PHE A 165 -13.07 15.39 8.26
CA PHE A 165 -13.74 16.59 8.77
C PHE A 165 -15.21 16.70 8.40
N SER A 166 -15.67 16.04 7.35
CA SER A 166 -17.11 15.90 7.08
C SER A 166 -17.80 15.16 8.22
N ASN A 167 -17.20 14.05 8.68
CA ASN A 167 -17.69 13.30 9.83
C ASN A 167 -17.64 14.13 11.12
N LEU A 168 -16.54 14.86 11.33
CA LEU A 168 -16.40 15.73 12.50
C LEU A 168 -17.41 16.90 12.46
N SER A 169 -17.65 17.51 11.31
CA SER A 169 -18.63 18.56 11.12
C SER A 169 -20.05 18.11 11.52
N ILE A 170 -20.44 16.89 11.16
CA ILE A 170 -21.73 16.31 11.58
C ILE A 170 -21.81 16.23 13.12
N VAL A 171 -20.75 15.79 13.77
CA VAL A 171 -20.67 15.73 15.24
C VAL A 171 -20.77 17.11 15.85
N LEU A 172 -19.99 18.10 15.38
CA LEU A 172 -20.01 19.47 15.90
C LEU A 172 -21.35 20.17 15.71
N THR A 173 -21.99 19.95 14.54
CA THR A 173 -23.34 20.48 14.28
C THR A 173 -24.37 19.89 15.27
N SER A 174 -24.30 18.59 15.54
CA SER A 174 -25.21 17.96 16.53
C SER A 174 -25.01 18.51 17.95
N LEU A 175 -23.78 18.94 18.26
CA LEU A 175 -23.43 19.54 19.55
C LEU A 175 -23.60 21.08 19.59
N ARG A 176 -24.04 21.69 18.48
CA ARG A 176 -24.15 23.16 18.30
C ARG A 176 -22.85 23.92 18.58
N VAL A 177 -21.72 23.32 18.27
CA VAL A 177 -20.38 23.89 18.45
C VAL A 177 -19.91 24.50 17.14
N PRO A 178 -19.31 25.71 17.13
CA PRO A 178 -18.70 26.31 15.94
C PRO A 178 -17.61 25.40 15.36
N CYS A 179 -17.55 25.28 14.03
CA CYS A 179 -16.57 24.46 13.33
C CYS A 179 -15.25 25.23 13.09
N ASP A 180 -14.62 25.73 14.15
CA ASP A 180 -13.26 26.27 14.09
C ASP A 180 -12.25 25.21 14.54
N LEU A 181 -11.48 24.69 13.58
CA LEU A 181 -10.50 23.63 13.80
C LEU A 181 -9.12 24.16 14.20
N SER A 182 -8.93 25.48 14.27
CA SER A 182 -7.61 26.08 14.53
C SER A 182 -6.99 25.62 15.84
N SER A 183 -7.80 25.47 16.88
CA SER A 183 -7.36 24.99 18.20
C SER A 183 -7.16 23.47 18.27
N LEU A 184 -7.68 22.68 17.31
CA LEU A 184 -7.50 21.24 17.23
C LEU A 184 -6.10 20.86 16.75
N TYR A 185 -5.54 21.60 15.77
CA TYR A 185 -4.26 21.24 15.16
C TYR A 185 -3.08 21.19 16.16
N PRO A 186 -2.90 22.17 17.05
CA PRO A 186 -1.85 22.10 18.06
C PRO A 186 -1.98 20.88 18.98
N LEU A 187 -3.22 20.51 19.32
CA LEU A 187 -3.48 19.35 20.18
C LEU A 187 -3.15 18.03 19.47
N LEU A 188 -3.51 17.91 18.19
CA LEU A 188 -3.11 16.77 17.35
C LEU A 188 -1.58 16.70 17.22
N CYS A 189 -0.91 17.80 16.93
CA CYS A 189 0.54 17.85 16.82
C CYS A 189 1.22 17.38 18.11
N LYS A 190 0.74 17.84 19.25
CA LYS A 190 1.25 17.43 20.57
C LYS A 190 1.06 15.94 20.86
N ASN A 191 -0.18 15.44 20.67
CA ASN A 191 -0.53 14.08 21.06
C ASN A 191 0.10 13.03 20.12
N PHE A 192 0.20 13.34 18.82
CA PHE A 192 0.82 12.45 17.84
C PHE A 192 2.33 12.64 17.68
N LYS A 193 2.92 13.64 18.36
CA LYS A 193 4.33 14.02 18.25
C LYS A 193 4.74 14.28 16.79
N ILE A 194 3.95 15.10 16.11
CA ILE A 194 4.12 15.47 14.70
C ILE A 194 4.09 16.99 14.54
N THR A 195 4.47 17.50 13.39
CA THR A 195 4.48 18.93 13.07
C THR A 195 3.60 19.27 11.85
N HIS A 196 3.17 18.27 11.12
CA HIS A 196 2.41 18.44 9.88
C HIS A 196 1.14 17.61 9.89
N ILE A 197 0.06 18.18 9.35
CA ILE A 197 -1.23 17.50 9.19
C ILE A 197 -1.74 17.77 7.77
N ALA A 198 -2.21 16.71 7.09
CA ALA A 198 -2.86 16.84 5.79
C ALA A 198 -4.04 15.88 5.63
N LEU A 199 -4.97 16.23 4.73
CA LEU A 199 -5.96 15.31 4.21
C LEU A 199 -5.41 14.58 2.99
N ASN A 200 -5.60 13.26 3.00
CA ASN A 200 -5.26 12.40 1.87
C ASN A 200 -6.48 12.20 0.98
N ALA A 201 -6.26 12.29 -0.33
CA ALA A 201 -7.28 11.99 -1.33
C ALA A 201 -6.72 11.00 -2.37
N PRO A 202 -7.59 10.30 -3.11
CA PRO A 202 -7.16 9.49 -4.23
C PRO A 202 -6.37 10.31 -5.25
N ILE A 203 -5.34 9.71 -5.85
CA ILE A 203 -4.60 10.35 -6.94
C ILE A 203 -5.51 10.42 -8.16
N PRO A 204 -5.75 11.62 -8.71
CA PRO A 204 -6.62 11.75 -9.87
C PRO A 204 -5.95 11.17 -11.13
N GLU A 205 -6.73 10.54 -11.99
CA GLU A 205 -6.25 10.03 -13.28
C GLU A 205 -5.88 11.16 -14.25
N SER A 206 -6.51 12.32 -14.10
CA SER A 206 -6.25 13.50 -14.93
C SER A 206 -6.17 14.77 -14.08
N ILE A 207 -5.34 15.71 -14.52
CA ILE A 207 -5.10 17.01 -13.88
C ILE A 207 -5.44 18.14 -14.84
N PRO A 208 -5.78 19.35 -14.34
CA PRO A 208 -5.97 20.53 -15.20
C PRO A 208 -4.71 20.80 -16.03
N LYS A 209 -4.87 21.20 -17.29
CA LYS A 209 -3.77 21.79 -18.06
C LYS A 209 -3.42 23.16 -17.49
N ALA A 210 -2.15 23.50 -17.47
CA ALA A 210 -1.74 24.88 -17.20
C ALA A 210 -2.39 25.80 -18.26
N PRO A 211 -2.85 27.01 -17.89
CA PRO A 211 -3.32 27.97 -18.88
C PRO A 211 -2.18 28.28 -19.84
N ASN A 212 -2.47 28.26 -21.16
CA ASN A 212 -1.49 28.65 -22.16
C ASN A 212 -1.09 30.10 -21.90
N THR A 213 0.19 30.38 -21.79
CA THR A 213 0.72 31.75 -21.59
C THR A 213 0.46 32.67 -22.78
N ASP A 214 0.07 32.12 -23.93
CA ASP A 214 -0.18 32.86 -25.16
C ASP A 214 -1.60 33.51 -25.24
N ASP A 215 -2.52 33.15 -24.33
CA ASP A 215 -3.90 33.71 -24.31
C ASP A 215 -4.05 35.00 -23.47
N ALA A 216 -2.96 35.56 -22.96
CA ALA A 216 -2.99 36.76 -22.11
C ALA A 216 -3.31 38.07 -22.87
N SER A 217 -3.55 38.04 -24.19
CA SER A 217 -3.74 39.27 -25.01
C SER A 217 -5.18 39.65 -25.38
N HIS A 218 -6.19 38.88 -24.93
CA HIS A 218 -7.60 39.24 -25.18
C HIS A 218 -8.39 39.48 -23.89
N GLN A 219 -8.31 40.67 -23.38
CA GLN A 219 -9.33 41.26 -22.49
C GLN A 219 -10.66 41.37 -23.25
N GLY A 220 -11.62 40.53 -22.94
CA GLY A 220 -12.94 40.59 -23.56
C GLY A 220 -13.94 39.68 -22.87
N THR A 221 -14.76 40.26 -22.01
CA THR A 221 -16.13 39.86 -21.62
C THR A 221 -16.30 38.46 -21.02
N ILE A 222 -16.42 38.41 -19.70
CA ILE A 222 -16.86 37.23 -18.91
C ILE A 222 -18.27 36.83 -19.37
N LYS A 223 -18.37 35.81 -20.20
CA LYS A 223 -19.60 35.05 -20.40
C LYS A 223 -19.54 33.81 -19.49
N SER A 224 -20.47 33.75 -18.55
CA SER A 224 -20.74 32.60 -17.66
C SER A 224 -21.23 31.38 -18.45
N HIS A 225 -20.31 30.67 -19.05
CA HIS A 225 -20.55 29.34 -19.57
C HIS A 225 -19.46 28.42 -19.00
N GLY A 226 -19.85 27.21 -18.52
CA GLY A 226 -19.02 26.29 -17.78
C GLY A 226 -17.63 26.15 -18.39
N ILE A 227 -16.63 26.50 -17.62
CA ILE A 227 -15.21 26.34 -17.98
C ILE A 227 -14.96 24.83 -18.14
N SER A 228 -14.99 24.37 -19.39
CA SER A 228 -14.41 23.08 -19.74
C SER A 228 -12.91 23.23 -19.52
N CYS A 229 -12.45 22.93 -18.29
CA CYS A 229 -11.04 22.93 -18.00
C CYS A 229 -10.43 21.73 -18.76
N ASP A 230 -9.69 22.03 -19.83
CA ASP A 230 -8.92 21.02 -20.54
C ASP A 230 -8.06 20.25 -19.54
N ARG A 231 -8.22 18.94 -19.52
CA ARG A 231 -7.50 18.04 -18.59
C ARG A 231 -6.46 17.22 -19.36
N LYS A 232 -5.32 16.96 -18.73
CA LYS A 232 -4.29 16.06 -19.23
C LYS A 232 -4.14 14.85 -18.29
N PRO A 233 -3.70 13.67 -18.80
CA PRO A 233 -3.41 12.52 -17.95
C PRO A 233 -2.39 12.88 -16.86
N ASN A 234 -2.58 12.35 -15.65
CA ASN A 234 -1.63 12.47 -14.55
C ASN A 234 -0.56 11.38 -14.65
N ILE A 235 0.33 11.52 -15.65
CA ILE A 235 1.38 10.52 -15.94
C ILE A 235 2.35 10.38 -14.77
N LEU A 236 2.70 11.49 -14.11
CA LEU A 236 3.61 11.52 -12.97
C LEU A 236 3.00 10.93 -11.69
N ARG A 237 1.69 10.61 -11.71
CA ARG A 237 0.95 10.12 -10.54
C ARG A 237 1.10 11.01 -9.30
N SER A 238 1.12 12.30 -9.51
CA SER A 238 1.25 13.30 -8.45
C SER A 238 -0.04 13.39 -7.62
N PRO A 239 0.04 13.42 -6.27
CA PRO A 239 -1.10 13.49 -5.37
C PRO A 239 -1.64 14.92 -5.24
N THR A 240 -2.08 15.52 -6.35
CA THR A 240 -2.53 16.92 -6.45
C THR A 240 -3.74 17.26 -5.57
N CYS A 241 -4.43 16.26 -5.05
CA CYS A 241 -5.56 16.43 -4.13
C CYS A 241 -5.16 16.32 -2.65
N LEU A 242 -3.86 16.23 -2.32
CA LEU A 242 -3.41 16.36 -0.94
C LEU A 242 -3.71 17.77 -0.43
N THR A 243 -4.38 17.89 0.72
CA THR A 243 -4.74 19.18 1.31
C THR A 243 -3.93 19.39 2.60
N PRO A 244 -2.89 20.23 2.60
CA PRO A 244 -2.19 20.65 3.83
C PRO A 244 -3.12 21.38 4.78
N LEU A 245 -3.03 21.10 6.06
CA LEU A 245 -3.83 21.71 7.12
C LEU A 245 -2.98 22.43 8.17
N CYS A 246 -1.83 21.87 8.50
CA CYS A 246 -0.91 22.40 9.49
C CYS A 246 0.52 22.03 9.12
N GLY A 247 1.46 22.92 9.35
CA GLY A 247 2.87 22.75 9.02
C GLY A 247 3.25 23.31 7.65
N ASP A 248 4.55 23.49 7.44
CA ASP A 248 5.10 23.96 6.17
C ASP A 248 5.47 22.77 5.26
N PHE A 249 4.73 22.57 4.20
CA PHE A 249 4.94 21.51 3.22
C PHE A 249 5.94 21.89 2.12
N GLY A 250 6.55 23.07 2.22
CA GLY A 250 7.40 23.62 1.18
C GLY A 250 6.62 24.17 -0.02
N PRO A 251 7.29 24.41 -1.14
CA PRO A 251 6.70 25.07 -2.30
C PRO A 251 5.47 24.33 -2.84
N ASN A 252 4.56 25.06 -3.47
CA ASN A 252 3.41 24.52 -4.16
C ASN A 252 3.59 24.69 -5.66
N LEU A 253 4.35 23.78 -6.26
CA LEU A 253 4.73 23.86 -7.67
C LEU A 253 3.68 23.18 -8.56
N ALA A 254 3.56 23.65 -9.79
CA ALA A 254 2.77 22.97 -10.81
C ALA A 254 3.35 21.58 -11.11
N VAL A 255 2.50 20.63 -11.56
CA VAL A 255 2.92 19.24 -11.80
C VAL A 255 3.99 19.13 -12.90
N ASP A 256 3.97 20.05 -13.86
CA ASP A 256 4.92 20.13 -14.97
C ASP A 256 6.13 21.05 -14.70
N HIS A 257 6.22 21.61 -13.50
CA HIS A 257 7.40 22.34 -13.08
C HIS A 257 8.58 21.38 -12.86
N ALA A 258 9.72 21.65 -13.51
CA ALA A 258 10.95 20.94 -13.27
C ALA A 258 11.59 21.44 -11.96
N PRO A 259 11.61 20.64 -10.88
CA PRO A 259 12.13 21.09 -9.60
C PRO A 259 13.65 21.24 -9.63
N ASN A 260 14.15 22.22 -8.88
CA ASN A 260 15.57 22.46 -8.66
C ASN A 260 16.02 22.01 -7.25
N SER A 261 17.28 22.21 -6.90
CA SER A 261 17.86 21.83 -5.60
C SER A 261 17.20 22.52 -4.43
N ASP A 262 16.76 23.79 -4.60
CA ASP A 262 16.15 24.58 -3.53
C ASP A 262 14.70 24.13 -3.28
N ASP A 263 13.99 23.73 -4.34
CA ASP A 263 12.67 23.12 -4.24
C ASP A 263 12.73 21.81 -3.44
N PHE A 264 13.71 20.95 -3.77
CA PHE A 264 13.91 19.70 -3.03
C PHE A 264 14.34 19.92 -1.58
N SER A 265 15.10 20.95 -1.28
CA SER A 265 15.60 21.23 0.08
C SER A 265 14.52 21.83 0.97
N SER A 266 13.62 22.64 0.40
CA SER A 266 12.54 23.30 1.13
C SER A 266 11.28 22.45 1.29
N ALA A 267 11.12 21.37 0.54
CA ALA A 267 9.95 20.50 0.63
C ALA A 267 9.93 19.64 1.89
N LEU A 268 8.72 19.32 2.37
CA LEU A 268 8.53 18.30 3.42
C LEU A 268 8.87 16.92 2.89
N TRP A 269 9.76 16.21 3.59
CA TRP A 269 10.09 14.80 3.32
C TRP A 269 9.68 13.90 4.48
N CYS A 270 8.91 12.87 4.17
CA CYS A 270 8.53 11.82 5.10
C CYS A 270 9.41 10.58 4.91
N ASN A 271 9.55 9.84 6.01
CA ASN A 271 10.32 8.59 6.01
C ASN A 271 9.53 7.49 6.70
N ILE A 272 9.68 6.27 6.21
CA ILE A 272 9.18 5.06 6.87
C ILE A 272 10.19 3.94 6.72
N GLN A 273 10.21 3.05 7.71
CA GLN A 273 10.95 1.80 7.61
C GLN A 273 9.98 0.64 7.50
N GLN A 274 10.12 -0.18 6.44
CA GLN A 274 9.37 -1.42 6.22
C GLN A 274 10.33 -2.53 5.84
N ASN A 275 10.18 -3.71 6.43
CA ASN A 275 11.08 -4.85 6.22
C ASN A 275 12.58 -4.49 6.42
N GLY A 276 12.87 -3.55 7.33
CA GLY A 276 14.22 -3.05 7.58
C GLY A 276 14.78 -2.18 6.45
N ILE A 277 13.94 -1.63 5.57
CA ILE A 277 14.29 -0.74 4.46
C ILE A 277 13.66 0.61 4.69
N PHE A 278 14.46 1.68 4.62
CA PHE A 278 13.96 3.05 4.64
C PHE A 278 13.48 3.47 3.26
N GLN A 279 12.30 4.08 3.21
CA GLN A 279 11.76 4.75 2.04
C GLN A 279 11.46 6.21 2.39
N THR A 280 11.74 7.10 1.44
CA THR A 280 11.61 8.55 1.62
C THR A 280 10.78 9.12 0.48
N TRP A 281 9.87 10.04 0.77
CA TRP A 281 9.05 10.70 -0.25
C TRP A 281 8.58 12.08 0.20
N ALA A 282 8.25 12.94 -0.75
CA ALA A 282 7.64 14.24 -0.52
C ALA A 282 6.12 14.13 -0.72
N PRO A 283 5.29 14.20 0.34
CA PRO A 283 3.85 13.89 0.27
C PRO A 283 3.06 14.76 -0.69
N ARG A 284 3.50 15.98 -0.98
CA ARG A 284 2.86 16.89 -1.92
C ARG A 284 3.03 16.45 -3.37
N TYR A 285 4.12 15.74 -3.69
CA TYR A 285 4.53 15.44 -5.06
C TYR A 285 4.56 13.95 -5.41
N THR A 286 4.71 13.11 -4.40
CA THR A 286 4.74 11.66 -4.57
C THR A 286 3.89 10.97 -3.52
N MET A 287 3.44 9.75 -3.81
CA MET A 287 2.68 8.95 -2.86
C MET A 287 3.53 7.87 -2.20
N PHE A 288 3.10 7.40 -1.04
CA PHE A 288 3.62 6.18 -0.43
C PHE A 288 2.55 5.09 -0.38
N SER A 289 2.77 3.99 -1.10
CA SER A 289 1.86 2.84 -1.12
C SER A 289 2.16 1.88 0.04
N ARG A 290 1.31 1.91 1.09
CA ARG A 290 1.41 0.96 2.22
C ARG A 290 1.04 -0.47 1.81
N GLY A 291 0.11 -0.62 0.87
CA GLY A 291 -0.48 -1.91 0.50
C GLY A 291 0.47 -2.89 -0.19
N ASN A 292 1.67 -2.47 -0.55
CA ASN A 292 2.66 -3.31 -1.21
C ASN A 292 3.69 -3.92 -0.23
N ILE A 293 3.45 -3.85 1.08
CA ILE A 293 4.42 -4.34 2.08
C ILE A 293 4.66 -5.85 1.98
N SER A 294 3.62 -6.64 1.69
CA SER A 294 3.73 -8.09 1.49
C SER A 294 4.56 -8.43 0.27
N GLU A 295 4.35 -7.70 -0.84
CA GLU A 295 5.11 -7.91 -2.08
C GLU A 295 6.58 -7.51 -1.91
N LYS A 296 6.85 -6.38 -1.25
CA LYS A 296 8.22 -5.99 -0.90
C LYS A 296 8.93 -7.05 -0.04
N ALA A 297 8.20 -7.67 0.91
CA ALA A 297 8.73 -8.76 1.74
C ALA A 297 8.92 -10.05 0.93
N ARG A 298 8.05 -10.31 -0.06
CA ARG A 298 8.15 -11.50 -0.92
C ARG A 298 9.42 -11.46 -1.77
N ILE A 299 9.74 -10.30 -2.37
CA ILE A 299 10.97 -10.15 -3.17
C ILE A 299 12.22 -10.52 -2.37
N LEU A 300 12.26 -10.20 -1.07
CA LEU A 300 13.37 -10.58 -0.19
C LEU A 300 13.56 -12.10 -0.03
N LYS A 301 12.56 -12.89 -0.46
CA LYS A 301 12.50 -14.35 -0.28
C LYS A 301 12.16 -15.06 -1.60
N LEU A 302 12.41 -14.42 -2.73
CA LEU A 302 12.23 -15.07 -4.04
C LEU A 302 13.19 -16.24 -4.15
N ASP A 303 12.67 -17.41 -4.49
CA ASP A 303 13.47 -18.63 -4.69
C ASP A 303 14.55 -18.39 -5.76
N SER A 304 14.21 -17.59 -6.79
CA SER A 304 15.13 -17.18 -7.85
C SER A 304 16.30 -16.28 -7.40
N LEU A 305 16.23 -15.73 -6.17
CA LEU A 305 17.30 -14.96 -5.55
C LEU A 305 18.07 -15.77 -4.48
N THR A 306 17.62 -16.96 -4.14
CA THR A 306 18.27 -17.81 -3.14
C THR A 306 19.21 -18.81 -3.83
N GLU A 307 20.41 -19.01 -3.29
CA GLU A 307 21.43 -19.88 -3.85
C GLU A 307 20.99 -21.35 -4.05
N ALA A 308 20.00 -21.78 -3.26
CA ALA A 308 19.63 -23.19 -3.16
C ALA A 308 18.99 -23.77 -4.44
N LEU A 309 18.33 -22.94 -5.26
CA LEU A 309 17.52 -23.43 -6.40
C LEU A 309 18.16 -23.19 -7.76
N LEU A 310 18.96 -22.15 -7.92
CA LEU A 310 19.42 -21.73 -9.25
C LEU A 310 20.94 -21.73 -9.44
N ARG A 311 21.72 -22.01 -8.40
CA ARG A 311 23.19 -21.97 -8.41
C ARG A 311 23.76 -20.62 -8.96
N VAL A 312 22.99 -19.55 -8.81
CA VAL A 312 23.37 -18.21 -9.23
C VAL A 312 23.43 -17.33 -8.00
N ASP A 313 24.62 -16.83 -7.67
CA ASP A 313 24.78 -15.86 -6.59
C ASP A 313 23.97 -14.59 -6.90
N PRO A 314 23.11 -14.11 -6.02
CA PRO A 314 22.46 -12.81 -6.19
C PRO A 314 23.42 -11.68 -6.48
N GLN A 315 24.67 -11.74 -5.96
CA GLN A 315 25.72 -10.76 -6.25
C GLN A 315 26.24 -10.80 -7.69
N GLU A 316 25.96 -11.87 -8.42
CA GLU A 316 26.29 -12.00 -9.86
C GLU A 316 25.09 -11.67 -10.74
N THR A 317 24.06 -11.05 -10.22
CA THR A 317 22.85 -10.70 -10.96
C THR A 317 22.55 -9.21 -10.92
N SER A 318 21.84 -8.75 -11.96
CA SER A 318 21.24 -7.42 -11.99
C SER A 318 19.70 -7.52 -12.01
N ALA A 319 19.05 -6.47 -11.50
CA ALA A 319 17.60 -6.28 -11.64
C ALA A 319 17.30 -4.94 -12.31
N VAL A 320 16.18 -4.90 -13.01
CA VAL A 320 15.61 -3.70 -13.62
C VAL A 320 14.25 -3.41 -12.98
N ASP A 321 14.02 -2.15 -12.60
CA ASP A 321 12.71 -1.66 -12.20
C ASP A 321 12.27 -0.57 -13.18
N LEU A 322 11.30 -0.91 -14.05
CA LEU A 322 10.83 -0.02 -15.13
C LEU A 322 9.87 1.07 -14.63
N TYR A 323 9.47 1.02 -13.36
CA TYR A 323 8.57 1.99 -12.71
C TYR A 323 9.00 2.15 -11.25
N ALA A 324 10.25 2.58 -11.05
CA ALA A 324 10.91 2.49 -9.74
C ALA A 324 10.25 3.33 -8.64
N GLY A 325 9.60 4.44 -9.00
CA GLY A 325 9.05 5.36 -8.02
C GLY A 325 10.12 5.81 -7.01
N ILE A 326 9.76 5.78 -5.76
CA ILE A 326 10.68 6.06 -4.64
C ILE A 326 11.53 4.85 -4.23
N GLY A 327 11.69 3.85 -5.11
CA GLY A 327 12.39 2.60 -4.83
C GLY A 327 11.52 1.52 -4.19
N TYR A 328 10.23 1.44 -4.56
CA TYR A 328 9.30 0.52 -3.91
C TYR A 328 9.77 -0.93 -3.90
N PHE A 329 10.19 -1.45 -5.03
CA PHE A 329 10.66 -2.83 -5.19
C PHE A 329 12.17 -2.88 -5.41
N ALA A 330 12.74 -1.89 -6.07
CA ALA A 330 14.17 -1.75 -6.29
C ALA A 330 15.00 -1.92 -5.01
N PHE A 331 14.55 -1.35 -3.89
CA PHE A 331 15.22 -1.50 -2.60
C PHE A 331 15.13 -2.92 -2.01
N SER A 332 14.07 -3.66 -2.35
CA SER A 332 13.97 -5.07 -1.93
C SER A 332 15.00 -5.94 -2.65
N TYR A 333 15.23 -5.73 -3.96
CA TYR A 333 16.30 -6.41 -4.69
C TYR A 333 17.67 -6.08 -4.12
N ALA A 334 17.95 -4.80 -3.81
CA ALA A 334 19.21 -4.41 -3.20
C ALA A 334 19.42 -5.11 -1.84
N LYS A 335 18.39 -5.16 -0.99
CA LYS A 335 18.47 -5.82 0.31
C LYS A 335 18.60 -7.34 0.18
N ALA A 336 18.05 -7.95 -0.86
CA ALA A 336 18.20 -9.37 -1.16
C ALA A 336 19.62 -9.74 -1.66
N GLY A 337 20.48 -8.75 -1.94
CA GLY A 337 21.87 -8.98 -2.34
C GLY A 337 22.16 -8.74 -3.82
N VAL A 338 21.17 -8.41 -4.65
CA VAL A 338 21.36 -8.14 -6.09
C VAL A 338 22.43 -7.06 -6.28
N ALA A 339 23.42 -7.33 -7.16
CA ALA A 339 24.61 -6.49 -7.33
C ALA A 339 24.30 -5.12 -7.92
N LYS A 340 23.53 -5.08 -9.01
CA LYS A 340 23.17 -3.85 -9.72
C LYS A 340 21.65 -3.76 -9.89
N ILE A 341 21.09 -2.57 -9.62
CA ILE A 341 19.68 -2.29 -9.83
C ILE A 341 19.56 -1.06 -10.74
N LEU A 342 18.93 -1.26 -11.88
CA LEU A 342 18.67 -0.22 -12.86
C LEU A 342 17.25 0.27 -12.69
N CYS A 343 17.05 1.56 -12.47
CA CYS A 343 15.76 2.16 -12.11
C CYS A 343 15.35 3.20 -13.15
N TRP A 344 14.17 3.05 -13.75
CA TRP A 344 13.55 4.07 -14.59
C TRP A 344 12.41 4.74 -13.85
N GLU A 345 12.43 6.06 -13.81
CA GLU A 345 11.39 6.88 -13.18
C GLU A 345 11.32 8.25 -13.86
N ILE A 346 10.11 8.69 -14.19
CA ILE A 346 9.90 9.96 -14.90
C ILE A 346 9.55 11.13 -13.97
N ASN A 347 9.14 10.85 -12.73
CA ASN A 347 8.81 11.88 -11.76
C ASN A 347 10.08 12.30 -10.99
N PRO A 348 10.60 13.52 -11.19
CA PRO A 348 11.83 13.97 -10.54
C PRO A 348 11.74 13.95 -9.01
N TRP A 349 10.56 14.15 -8.44
CA TRP A 349 10.33 14.04 -7.01
C TRP A 349 10.44 12.60 -6.50
N SER A 350 9.99 11.63 -7.30
CA SER A 350 10.18 10.21 -7.00
C SER A 350 11.65 9.81 -7.10
N VAL A 351 12.34 10.30 -8.12
CA VAL A 351 13.79 10.10 -8.28
C VAL A 351 14.56 10.63 -7.07
N GLU A 352 14.27 11.86 -6.62
CA GLU A 352 14.94 12.39 -5.43
C GLU A 352 14.54 11.60 -4.16
N GLY A 353 13.29 11.12 -4.06
CA GLY A 353 12.86 10.21 -2.99
C GLY A 353 13.66 8.91 -2.97
N LEU A 354 13.88 8.31 -4.15
CA LEU A 354 14.71 7.13 -4.33
C LEU A 354 16.17 7.41 -3.91
N ARG A 355 16.74 8.53 -4.34
CA ARG A 355 18.10 8.96 -3.96
C ARG A 355 18.25 9.10 -2.44
N ARG A 356 17.33 9.80 -1.79
CA ARG A 356 17.33 9.98 -0.32
C ARG A 356 17.14 8.66 0.41
N GLY A 357 16.23 7.81 -0.08
CA GLY A 357 16.00 6.48 0.47
C GLY A 357 17.24 5.60 0.36
N ALA A 358 17.89 5.54 -0.80
CA ALA A 358 19.11 4.77 -1.01
C ALA A 358 20.25 5.22 -0.08
N ARG A 359 20.50 6.54 0.03
CA ARG A 359 21.50 7.09 0.96
C ARG A 359 21.20 6.71 2.41
N LYS A 360 19.91 6.74 2.81
CA LYS A 360 19.51 6.37 4.17
C LYS A 360 19.71 4.89 4.47
N ASN A 361 19.63 4.03 3.44
CA ASN A 361 19.97 2.62 3.51
C ASN A 361 21.46 2.33 3.31
N LYS A 362 22.30 3.37 3.12
CA LYS A 362 23.74 3.27 2.87
C LYS A 362 24.09 2.56 1.56
N TRP A 363 23.28 2.70 0.53
CA TRP A 363 23.54 2.19 -0.81
C TRP A 363 24.11 3.28 -1.70
N ALA A 364 25.14 2.95 -2.46
CA ALA A 364 25.74 3.84 -3.45
C ALA A 364 24.83 3.95 -4.68
N ILE A 365 24.69 5.17 -5.18
CA ILE A 365 23.80 5.52 -6.29
C ILE A 365 24.53 6.35 -7.33
N GLN A 366 24.16 6.15 -8.58
CA GLN A 366 24.54 7.02 -9.69
C GLN A 366 23.26 7.41 -10.45
N THR A 367 23.05 8.70 -10.67
CA THR A 367 22.02 9.17 -11.61
C THR A 367 22.68 9.34 -12.96
N VAL A 368 22.07 8.78 -13.97
CA VAL A 368 22.53 8.92 -15.37
C VAL A 368 21.73 10.06 -15.98
N GLU A 369 22.37 11.21 -16.15
CA GLU A 369 21.77 12.37 -16.79
C GLU A 369 21.77 12.20 -18.31
N ASN A 370 20.85 12.91 -18.99
CA ASN A 370 20.64 12.88 -20.43
C ASN A 370 21.95 12.77 -21.24
N TYR A 371 22.01 11.74 -22.11
CA TYR A 371 23.07 11.53 -23.11
C TYR A 371 24.49 11.27 -22.60
N GLN A 372 24.76 11.37 -21.32
CA GLN A 372 26.02 10.84 -20.82
C GLN A 372 26.00 9.32 -20.97
N ILE A 373 26.62 8.85 -22.04
CA ILE A 373 27.06 7.48 -22.13
C ILE A 373 27.92 7.29 -20.88
N CYS A 374 27.62 6.26 -20.08
CA CYS A 374 28.58 5.78 -19.09
C CYS A 374 29.78 5.26 -19.89
N GLU A 375 30.65 6.18 -20.37
CA GLU A 375 31.96 5.87 -20.92
C GLU A 375 32.89 5.54 -19.75
N GLY A 376 32.68 4.39 -19.19
CA GLY A 376 33.43 3.86 -18.09
C GLY A 376 32.65 2.76 -17.40
N PRO A 377 33.30 1.78 -16.79
CA PRO A 377 32.60 0.79 -15.98
C PRO A 377 31.77 1.56 -14.95
N ALA A 378 30.47 1.26 -14.88
CA ALA A 378 29.64 1.69 -13.76
C ALA A 378 30.45 1.36 -12.51
N GLY A 379 30.92 2.39 -11.77
CA GLY A 379 31.93 2.21 -10.73
C GLY A 379 31.57 0.98 -9.90
N GLU A 380 32.48 0.10 -9.61
CA GLU A 380 32.24 -1.20 -9.00
C GLU A 380 31.36 -1.09 -7.74
N ASP A 381 31.45 0.05 -7.05
CA ASP A 381 30.71 0.36 -5.83
C ASP A 381 29.26 0.86 -6.05
N GLN A 382 28.86 1.24 -7.26
CA GLN A 382 27.54 1.82 -7.52
C GLN A 382 26.47 0.73 -7.61
N ARG A 383 25.63 0.59 -6.58
CA ARG A 383 24.56 -0.42 -6.56
C ARG A 383 23.36 0.00 -7.40
N PHE A 384 23.01 1.29 -7.43
CA PHE A 384 21.88 1.81 -8.19
C PHE A 384 22.31 2.68 -9.35
N LEU A 385 21.74 2.40 -10.52
CA LEU A 385 21.78 3.28 -11.69
C LEU A 385 20.38 3.83 -11.90
N ILE A 386 20.21 5.15 -11.77
CA ILE A 386 18.90 5.81 -11.82
C ILE A 386 18.82 6.61 -13.12
N PHE A 387 17.83 6.29 -13.95
CA PHE A 387 17.52 6.96 -15.21
C PHE A 387 16.25 7.77 -15.02
N GLU A 388 16.38 9.12 -15.01
CA GLU A 388 15.26 10.06 -14.92
C GLU A 388 14.67 10.30 -16.30
N GLU A 389 14.07 9.27 -16.87
CA GLU A 389 13.51 9.27 -18.21
C GLU A 389 12.42 8.21 -18.37
N SER A 390 11.73 8.20 -19.55
CA SER A 390 10.77 7.14 -19.88
C SER A 390 11.48 5.78 -19.99
N ASN A 391 10.84 4.75 -19.46
CA ASN A 391 11.30 3.37 -19.58
C ASN A 391 11.32 2.82 -21.03
N GLU A 392 10.72 3.53 -21.97
CA GLU A 392 10.84 3.23 -23.40
C GLU A 392 12.31 3.26 -23.88
N HIS A 393 13.16 4.04 -23.19
CA HIS A 393 14.59 4.10 -23.49
C HIS A 393 15.42 3.00 -22.82
N ALA A 394 14.81 2.16 -21.96
CA ALA A 394 15.56 1.21 -21.14
C ALA A 394 16.36 0.20 -21.97
N ALA A 395 15.77 -0.35 -23.04
CA ALA A 395 16.49 -1.26 -23.92
C ALA A 395 17.73 -0.63 -24.56
N LEU A 396 17.61 0.60 -25.05
CA LEU A 396 18.73 1.35 -25.62
C LEU A 396 19.85 1.58 -24.59
N ARG A 397 19.50 1.96 -23.37
CA ARG A 397 20.47 2.20 -22.28
C ARG A 397 21.14 0.90 -21.86
N VAL A 398 20.34 -0.15 -21.60
CA VAL A 398 20.86 -1.46 -21.21
C VAL A 398 21.82 -2.01 -22.25
N ASN A 399 21.50 -1.93 -23.54
CA ASN A 399 22.34 -2.45 -24.60
C ASN A 399 23.73 -1.80 -24.62
N LYS A 400 23.86 -0.52 -24.22
CA LYS A 400 25.13 0.17 -24.13
C LYS A 400 26.01 -0.30 -22.97
N ILE A 401 25.40 -0.67 -21.84
CA ILE A 401 26.12 -1.01 -20.60
C ILE A 401 26.10 -2.50 -20.25
N ARG A 402 25.41 -3.33 -21.03
CA ARG A 402 25.21 -4.77 -20.75
C ARG A 402 26.52 -5.51 -20.46
N HIS A 403 27.62 -5.12 -21.11
CA HIS A 403 28.93 -5.74 -20.93
C HIS A 403 29.67 -5.29 -19.65
N THR A 404 29.15 -4.27 -18.93
CA THR A 404 29.77 -3.71 -17.72
C THR A 404 29.01 -4.07 -16.45
N ILE A 405 27.88 -4.77 -16.56
CA ILE A 405 27.03 -5.15 -15.44
C ILE A 405 26.79 -6.66 -15.43
N PRO A 406 26.52 -7.26 -14.27
CA PRO A 406 26.04 -8.63 -14.20
C PRO A 406 24.79 -8.87 -15.05
N PRO A 407 24.52 -10.13 -15.48
CA PRO A 407 23.31 -10.49 -16.22
C PRO A 407 22.03 -9.97 -15.57
N ILE A 408 21.14 -9.38 -16.35
CA ILE A 408 19.83 -8.93 -15.87
C ILE A 408 18.91 -10.16 -15.80
N ARG A 409 18.58 -10.58 -14.58
CA ARG A 409 17.75 -11.76 -14.31
C ARG A 409 16.34 -11.42 -13.84
N HIS A 410 16.10 -10.21 -13.34
CA HIS A 410 14.81 -9.77 -12.84
C HIS A 410 14.41 -8.45 -13.46
N VAL A 411 13.17 -8.37 -13.96
CA VAL A 411 12.57 -7.13 -14.45
C VAL A 411 11.24 -6.91 -13.76
N ASN A 412 11.12 -5.80 -13.03
CA ASN A 412 9.88 -5.42 -12.36
C ASN A 412 9.08 -4.44 -13.22
N CYS A 413 7.82 -4.79 -13.50
CA CYS A 413 6.86 -3.98 -14.26
C CYS A 413 5.74 -3.51 -13.31
N GLY A 414 6.06 -2.55 -12.42
CA GLY A 414 5.29 -2.15 -11.25
C GLY A 414 4.16 -1.14 -11.49
N LEU A 415 3.62 -1.01 -12.70
CA LEU A 415 2.55 -0.06 -13.02
C LEU A 415 1.16 -0.71 -12.97
N LEU A 416 0.19 0.00 -12.40
CA LEU A 416 -1.23 -0.37 -12.37
C LEU A 416 -2.08 0.66 -13.15
N PRO A 417 -3.21 0.30 -13.76
CA PRO A 417 -3.89 -1.00 -13.67
C PRO A 417 -3.22 -2.12 -14.45
N SER A 418 -2.40 -1.83 -15.43
CA SER A 418 -1.59 -2.77 -16.22
C SER A 418 -0.25 -2.15 -16.59
N SER A 419 0.77 -2.98 -16.71
CA SER A 419 2.12 -2.60 -17.16
C SER A 419 2.43 -3.02 -18.59
N ASN A 420 1.41 -3.37 -19.37
CA ASN A 420 1.56 -4.00 -20.69
C ASN A 420 2.42 -3.20 -21.70
N ALA A 421 2.44 -1.86 -21.59
CA ALA A 421 3.26 -1.00 -22.44
C ALA A 421 4.77 -1.26 -22.29
N SER A 422 5.22 -1.83 -21.16
CA SER A 422 6.64 -2.10 -20.90
C SER A 422 7.07 -3.55 -21.10
N TRP A 423 6.17 -4.47 -21.45
CA TRP A 423 6.52 -5.90 -21.53
C TRP A 423 7.50 -6.22 -22.67
N ASP A 424 7.39 -5.52 -23.79
CA ASP A 424 8.33 -5.66 -24.91
C ASP A 424 9.76 -5.28 -24.46
N VAL A 425 9.89 -4.12 -23.84
CA VAL A 425 11.15 -3.65 -23.25
C VAL A 425 11.64 -4.61 -22.15
N ALA A 426 10.75 -5.12 -21.32
CA ALA A 426 11.11 -6.05 -20.24
C ALA A 426 11.80 -7.32 -20.78
N ILE A 427 11.29 -7.89 -21.86
CA ILE A 427 11.93 -9.05 -22.50
C ILE A 427 13.24 -8.63 -23.20
N GLU A 428 13.29 -7.46 -23.81
CA GLU A 428 14.51 -6.99 -24.49
C GLU A 428 15.68 -6.76 -23.53
N VAL A 429 15.43 -6.27 -22.31
CA VAL A 429 16.50 -6.01 -21.34
C VAL A 429 17.00 -7.25 -20.60
N LEU A 430 16.21 -8.33 -20.51
CA LEU A 430 16.64 -9.59 -19.91
C LEU A 430 17.90 -10.15 -20.56
N ASP A 431 18.65 -10.94 -19.80
CA ASP A 431 19.81 -11.68 -20.33
C ASP A 431 19.39 -12.68 -21.40
N LYS A 432 20.04 -12.62 -22.56
CA LYS A 432 19.68 -13.40 -23.75
C LYS A 432 20.19 -14.84 -23.69
N THR A 433 21.09 -15.14 -22.77
CA THR A 433 21.68 -16.49 -22.62
C THR A 433 21.04 -17.25 -21.48
N LEU A 434 20.91 -16.56 -20.34
CA LEU A 434 20.42 -17.16 -19.10
C LEU A 434 18.91 -17.00 -18.90
N GLY A 435 18.27 -16.04 -19.58
CA GLY A 435 16.88 -15.68 -19.31
C GLY A 435 16.68 -15.03 -17.95
N GLY A 436 15.49 -15.11 -17.41
CA GLY A 436 15.15 -14.52 -16.09
C GLY A 436 13.65 -14.46 -15.84
N TRP A 437 13.27 -13.54 -14.96
CA TRP A 437 11.89 -13.35 -14.51
C TRP A 437 11.40 -11.94 -14.78
N VAL A 438 10.19 -11.84 -15.33
CA VAL A 438 9.45 -10.57 -15.40
C VAL A 438 8.31 -10.62 -14.39
N HIS A 439 8.32 -9.67 -13.45
CA HIS A 439 7.30 -9.53 -12.41
C HIS A 439 6.24 -8.53 -12.89
N VAL A 440 5.12 -9.05 -13.39
CA VAL A 440 4.05 -8.29 -14.02
C VAL A 440 3.01 -7.90 -12.97
N HIS A 441 2.86 -6.61 -12.70
CA HIS A 441 1.78 -6.09 -11.86
C HIS A 441 0.54 -5.82 -12.71
N GLU A 442 -0.59 -6.39 -12.29
CA GLU A 442 -1.85 -6.31 -13.03
C GLU A 442 -3.04 -6.28 -12.07
N ASN A 443 -4.08 -5.52 -12.41
CA ASN A 443 -5.37 -5.57 -11.74
C ASN A 443 -6.27 -6.55 -12.47
N ILE A 444 -6.60 -7.68 -11.84
CA ILE A 444 -7.33 -8.79 -12.47
C ILE A 444 -8.64 -9.03 -11.72
N ALA A 445 -9.74 -9.18 -12.46
CA ALA A 445 -10.99 -9.64 -11.85
C ALA A 445 -10.83 -11.09 -11.39
N LYS A 446 -11.33 -11.43 -10.21
CA LYS A 446 -11.16 -12.77 -9.61
C LYS A 446 -11.57 -13.91 -10.53
N LYS A 447 -12.68 -13.69 -11.26
CA LYS A 447 -13.22 -14.69 -12.21
C LYS A 447 -12.33 -14.92 -13.43
N ASP A 448 -11.52 -13.92 -13.80
CA ASP A 448 -10.73 -13.92 -15.05
C ASP A 448 -9.26 -14.28 -14.81
N MET A 449 -8.89 -14.67 -13.58
CA MET A 449 -7.49 -14.83 -13.16
C MET A 449 -6.75 -15.87 -14.03
N GLU A 450 -7.35 -17.02 -14.29
CA GLU A 450 -6.72 -18.09 -15.08
C GLU A 450 -6.69 -17.75 -16.58
N SER A 451 -7.77 -17.16 -17.12
CA SER A 451 -7.80 -16.73 -18.53
C SER A 451 -6.78 -15.63 -18.81
N ARG A 452 -6.66 -14.66 -17.89
CA ARG A 452 -5.69 -13.56 -18.01
C ARG A 452 -4.24 -14.06 -17.90
N LYS A 453 -3.96 -15.01 -17.01
CA LYS A 453 -2.66 -15.69 -16.93
C LYS A 453 -2.28 -16.29 -18.29
N ASN A 454 -3.18 -17.07 -18.88
CA ASN A 454 -2.91 -17.74 -20.16
C ASN A 454 -2.72 -16.74 -21.30
N GLU A 455 -3.47 -15.65 -21.31
CA GLU A 455 -3.28 -14.55 -22.26
C GLU A 455 -1.89 -13.91 -22.13
N ILE A 456 -1.48 -13.61 -20.88
CA ILE A 456 -0.16 -13.02 -20.59
C ILE A 456 0.96 -13.96 -21.06
N ILE A 457 0.87 -15.26 -20.75
CA ILE A 457 1.87 -16.25 -21.22
C ILE A 457 1.95 -16.24 -22.75
N LYS A 458 0.82 -16.21 -23.46
CA LYS A 458 0.80 -16.15 -24.93
C LYS A 458 1.48 -14.89 -25.46
N ILE A 459 1.23 -13.72 -24.84
CA ILE A 459 1.87 -12.47 -25.21
C ILE A 459 3.38 -12.57 -25.00
N PHE A 460 3.84 -13.02 -23.85
CA PHE A 460 5.27 -13.16 -23.53
C PHE A 460 5.97 -14.19 -24.44
N THR A 461 5.29 -15.27 -24.82
CA THR A 461 5.80 -16.24 -25.81
C THR A 461 6.06 -15.54 -27.16
N GLY A 462 5.13 -14.69 -27.61
CA GLY A 462 5.32 -13.89 -28.83
C GLY A 462 6.48 -12.90 -28.72
N LEU A 463 6.62 -12.23 -27.57
CA LEU A 463 7.71 -11.28 -27.32
C LEU A 463 9.09 -11.97 -27.28
N VAL A 464 9.20 -13.12 -26.63
CA VAL A 464 10.42 -13.94 -26.62
C VAL A 464 10.78 -14.36 -28.03
N SER A 465 9.81 -14.82 -28.83
CA SER A 465 10.01 -15.16 -30.24
C SER A 465 10.53 -14.00 -31.07
N LYS A 466 10.01 -12.79 -30.84
CA LYS A 466 10.43 -11.56 -31.51
C LYS A 466 11.89 -11.19 -31.18
N HIS A 467 12.29 -11.25 -29.91
CA HIS A 467 13.61 -10.76 -29.46
C HIS A 467 14.73 -11.79 -29.49
N CYS A 468 14.40 -13.08 -29.39
CA CYS A 468 15.42 -14.15 -29.39
C CYS A 468 15.63 -14.80 -30.77
N GLY A 469 14.78 -14.48 -31.77
CA GLY A 469 14.85 -14.98 -33.11
C GLY A 469 14.34 -16.45 -33.28
N PRO A 470 14.13 -16.92 -34.53
CA PRO A 470 13.45 -18.20 -34.79
C PRO A 470 14.23 -19.44 -34.32
N THR A 471 15.55 -19.36 -34.23
CA THR A 471 16.40 -20.47 -33.74
C THR A 471 16.31 -20.67 -32.21
N PHE A 472 15.94 -19.65 -31.46
CA PHE A 472 15.80 -19.71 -29.98
C PHE A 472 14.41 -20.12 -29.56
N HIS A 473 13.36 -19.88 -30.39
CA HIS A 473 11.97 -20.18 -30.05
C HIS A 473 11.74 -21.63 -29.61
N HIS A 474 12.45 -22.61 -30.21
CA HIS A 474 12.32 -24.01 -29.85
C HIS A 474 13.14 -24.44 -28.63
N ARG A 475 13.92 -23.52 -28.03
CA ARG A 475 14.81 -23.80 -26.89
C ARG A 475 14.46 -22.98 -25.65
N TRP A 476 13.52 -22.06 -25.75
CA TRP A 476 13.11 -21.21 -24.63
C TRP A 476 11.71 -21.56 -24.15
N ARG A 477 11.57 -21.58 -22.82
CA ARG A 477 10.30 -21.76 -22.12
C ARG A 477 9.81 -20.41 -21.62
N VAL A 478 8.50 -20.20 -21.71
CA VAL A 478 7.79 -19.10 -21.07
C VAL A 478 6.73 -19.70 -20.17
N GLU A 479 6.81 -19.40 -18.89
CA GLU A 479 5.91 -19.95 -17.89
C GLU A 479 5.54 -18.91 -16.85
N CYS A 480 4.29 -18.94 -16.38
CA CYS A 480 3.90 -18.22 -15.17
C CYS A 480 4.05 -19.15 -13.98
N GLU A 481 5.14 -19.00 -13.24
CA GLU A 481 5.41 -19.82 -12.04
C GLU A 481 4.41 -19.55 -10.92
N ARG A 482 4.01 -18.28 -10.74
CA ARG A 482 3.13 -17.88 -9.65
C ARG A 482 2.23 -16.71 -10.05
N ILE A 483 0.99 -16.73 -9.50
CA ILE A 483 0.13 -15.55 -9.41
C ILE A 483 -0.02 -15.20 -7.94
N VAL A 484 0.45 -14.02 -7.55
CA VAL A 484 0.47 -13.58 -6.16
C VAL A 484 -0.56 -12.47 -5.95
N PRO A 485 -1.65 -12.73 -5.21
CA PRO A 485 -2.59 -11.69 -4.81
C PRO A 485 -1.93 -10.75 -3.80
N VAL A 486 -1.84 -9.46 -4.11
CA VAL A 486 -1.20 -8.45 -3.24
C VAL A 486 -2.23 -7.76 -2.35
N LYS A 487 -3.30 -7.22 -2.96
CA LYS A 487 -4.37 -6.51 -2.24
C LYS A 487 -5.63 -6.40 -3.11
N SER A 488 -6.79 -6.19 -2.47
CA SER A 488 -8.00 -5.78 -3.19
C SER A 488 -7.80 -4.37 -3.76
N TYR A 489 -8.14 -4.19 -5.02
CA TYR A 489 -8.12 -2.90 -5.72
C TYR A 489 -9.53 -2.28 -5.78
N ALA A 490 -10.51 -3.08 -6.17
CA ALA A 490 -11.93 -2.72 -6.21
C ALA A 490 -12.76 -3.96 -5.84
N PRO A 491 -14.08 -3.86 -5.68
CA PRO A 491 -14.93 -5.04 -5.55
C PRO A 491 -14.65 -6.04 -6.68
N GLU A 492 -14.35 -7.29 -6.29
CA GLU A 492 -14.02 -8.41 -7.19
C GLU A 492 -12.77 -8.21 -8.09
N VAL A 493 -11.99 -7.12 -7.92
CA VAL A 493 -10.72 -6.88 -8.63
C VAL A 493 -9.57 -6.92 -7.65
N ILE A 494 -8.54 -7.70 -7.97
CA ILE A 494 -7.34 -7.88 -7.15
C ILE A 494 -6.13 -7.38 -7.92
N HIS A 495 -5.28 -6.60 -7.23
CA HIS A 495 -3.92 -6.37 -7.68
C HIS A 495 -3.13 -7.66 -7.48
N CYS A 496 -2.65 -8.24 -8.56
CA CYS A 496 -1.82 -9.43 -8.58
C CYS A 496 -0.43 -9.11 -9.13
N VAL A 497 0.55 -9.95 -8.77
CA VAL A 497 1.84 -10.04 -9.44
C VAL A 497 1.95 -11.41 -10.07
N LEU A 498 2.28 -11.45 -11.36
CA LEU A 498 2.56 -12.67 -12.09
C LEU A 498 4.07 -12.77 -12.28
N ASP A 499 4.66 -13.85 -11.80
CA ASP A 499 6.08 -14.15 -12.01
C ASP A 499 6.22 -14.94 -13.31
N ILE A 500 6.64 -14.27 -14.37
CA ILE A 500 6.82 -14.87 -15.69
C ILE A 500 8.29 -15.25 -15.86
N ALA A 501 8.58 -16.54 -15.75
CA ALA A 501 9.90 -17.09 -16.01
C ALA A 501 10.10 -17.26 -17.53
N THR A 502 11.23 -16.81 -18.03
CA THR A 502 11.65 -16.99 -19.42
C THR A 502 13.11 -17.40 -19.48
N GLY A 503 13.42 -18.46 -20.21
CA GLY A 503 14.79 -18.93 -20.32
C GLY A 503 14.94 -20.24 -21.09
N PRO A 504 16.18 -20.73 -21.22
CA PRO A 504 16.45 -22.02 -21.86
C PRO A 504 15.68 -23.17 -21.20
N MET A 505 15.23 -24.16 -21.99
CA MET A 505 14.48 -25.32 -21.50
C MET A 505 15.23 -26.17 -20.45
N ASN A 506 16.55 -26.03 -20.35
CA ASN A 506 17.40 -26.79 -19.42
C ASN A 506 17.69 -26.07 -18.10
N MET A 507 16.94 -25.03 -17.76
CA MET A 507 17.03 -24.35 -16.45
C MET A 507 16.21 -25.11 -15.40
N HIS A 508 16.72 -26.28 -14.96
CA HIS A 508 16.26 -27.00 -13.75
C HIS A 508 17.46 -27.47 -12.93
#